data_b655196b60fcd37d8166040eb460f477
#
_entry.id   b655196b60fcd37d8166040eb460f477
#
_cell.length_a   1.000
_cell.length_b   1.000
_cell.length_c   1.000
_cell.angle_alpha   90.00
_cell.angle_beta   90.00
_cell.angle_gamma   90.00
#
_symmetry.space_group_name_H-M   'P 1'
#
loop_
_entity.id
_entity.type
_entity.pdbx_description
1 polymer ?
#
loop_
_entity_poly.entity_id
_entity_poly.type
_entity_poly.pdbx_seq_one_letter_code
_entity_poly.pdbx_strand_id
1 'polypeptide(L)'
;MRRNKAAPAQRFPPPKPQKKTAKVVFDAPDTEPEQPRTFRLGVVPGATPGKWIDAWKQRMPHVPIELVTIEVADQRDAIGDLDAALVRLPLSDENLHIITLYDEVPVVVASIESHLLAADDLTVADLSGEIVMVPTDDALGPIDIPGAVAPTFAPLSVADAIVTAATGTGIVIVPMSLARLHHRKDVGHRPLADGPTSTVALAWRRDHTTPDVETFVGIVRGRTSNSSR
;
A
#
# COMPACT_ATOMS: atom_id res chain seq x y z
N MET A 1 -2.53 -4.43 105.78
CA MET A 1 -2.17 -3.19 105.08
C MET A 1 -0.85 -3.38 104.36
N ARG A 2 -0.86 -3.54 103.03
CA ARG A 2 0.39 -3.56 102.19
C ARG A 2 0.23 -2.49 101.16
N ARG A 3 1.10 -1.49 101.22
CA ARG A 3 1.22 -0.36 100.25
C ARG A 3 1.93 -0.85 99.00
N ASN A 4 1.28 -0.74 97.86
CA ASN A 4 1.89 -0.92 96.57
C ASN A 4 2.66 0.33 96.19
N LYS A 5 3.97 0.18 95.96
CA LYS A 5 4.81 1.23 95.38
C LYS A 5 4.64 1.24 93.87
N ALA A 6 4.23 2.35 93.32
CA ALA A 6 4.19 2.61 91.87
C ALA A 6 5.61 2.77 91.31
N ALA A 7 5.84 2.10 90.17
CA ALA A 7 7.12 2.21 89.44
C ALA A 7 7.18 3.51 88.60
N PRO A 8 8.34 4.11 88.37
CA PRO A 8 8.49 5.34 87.65
C PRO A 8 8.27 5.16 86.14
N ALA A 9 7.53 6.08 85.52
CA ALA A 9 7.29 6.14 84.09
C ALA A 9 8.58 6.44 83.31
N GLN A 10 8.93 5.56 82.38
CA GLN A 10 10.02 5.81 81.40
C GLN A 10 9.57 6.87 80.37
N ARG A 11 10.27 7.98 80.34
CA ARG A 11 10.11 9.01 79.29
C ARG A 11 10.85 8.58 78.07
N PHE A 12 10.12 8.30 76.97
CA PHE A 12 10.69 8.12 75.63
C PHE A 12 11.13 9.49 75.05
N PRO A 13 12.28 9.56 74.41
CA PRO A 13 12.71 10.81 73.72
C PRO A 13 11.83 11.05 72.46
N PRO A 14 11.61 12.32 72.10
CA PRO A 14 10.81 12.66 70.93
C PRO A 14 11.47 12.15 69.63
N PRO A 15 10.69 11.74 68.62
CA PRO A 15 11.20 11.27 67.34
C PRO A 15 11.94 12.39 66.63
N LYS A 16 13.13 12.06 66.09
CA LYS A 16 13.92 12.99 65.28
C LYS A 16 13.15 13.37 64.00
N PRO A 17 13.24 14.67 63.56
CA PRO A 17 12.57 15.07 62.32
C PRO A 17 13.14 14.30 61.11
N GLN A 18 12.27 13.60 60.40
CA GLN A 18 12.60 12.96 59.11
C GLN A 18 12.90 14.04 58.08
N LYS A 19 14.10 14.06 57.53
CA LYS A 19 14.42 14.88 56.33
C LYS A 19 13.50 14.42 55.18
N LYS A 20 12.63 15.32 54.74
CA LYS A 20 11.87 15.12 53.48
C LYS A 20 12.89 15.00 52.35
N THR A 21 13.00 13.81 51.77
CA THR A 21 13.73 13.62 50.53
C THR A 21 13.07 14.48 49.46
N ALA A 22 13.82 15.40 48.88
CA ALA A 22 13.35 16.19 47.74
C ALA A 22 12.98 15.20 46.60
N LYS A 23 11.77 15.31 46.12
CA LYS A 23 11.28 14.58 44.95
C LYS A 23 12.09 15.09 43.76
N VAL A 24 12.95 14.25 43.22
CA VAL A 24 13.66 14.56 41.96
C VAL A 24 12.56 14.61 40.88
N VAL A 25 12.16 15.81 40.48
CA VAL A 25 11.34 15.99 39.30
C VAL A 25 12.29 15.87 38.13
N PHE A 26 12.17 14.75 37.38
CA PHE A 26 12.74 14.69 36.05
C PHE A 26 11.92 15.65 35.20
N ASP A 27 12.50 16.75 34.80
CA ASP A 27 11.92 17.55 33.72
C ASP A 27 11.75 16.61 32.51
N ALA A 28 10.50 16.47 32.05
CA ALA A 28 10.25 15.82 30.79
C ALA A 28 11.09 16.57 29.73
N PRO A 29 11.77 15.87 28.82
CA PRO A 29 12.50 16.55 27.76
C PRO A 29 11.51 17.49 27.05
N ASP A 30 11.91 18.74 26.87
CA ASP A 30 11.19 19.71 26.07
C ASP A 30 11.01 19.10 24.65
N THR A 31 9.86 18.48 24.42
CA THR A 31 9.50 18.01 23.10
C THR A 31 9.15 19.28 22.34
N GLU A 32 10.07 19.77 21.51
CA GLU A 32 9.74 20.82 20.55
C GLU A 32 8.45 20.43 19.83
N PRO A 33 7.49 21.36 19.66
CA PRO A 33 6.26 21.03 18.95
C PRO A 33 6.62 20.54 17.55
N GLU A 34 6.28 19.29 17.27
CA GLU A 34 6.51 18.70 15.94
C GLU A 34 5.86 19.60 14.89
N GLN A 35 6.66 20.04 13.91
CA GLN A 35 6.13 20.86 12.81
C GLN A 35 5.06 20.08 12.06
N PRO A 36 3.95 20.74 11.69
CA PRO A 36 2.92 20.09 10.90
C PRO A 36 3.53 19.52 9.62
N ARG A 37 3.35 18.23 9.40
CA ARG A 37 3.85 17.52 8.21
C ARG A 37 2.79 16.57 7.68
N THR A 38 2.88 16.23 6.41
CA THR A 38 1.96 15.33 5.72
C THR A 38 2.77 14.23 5.06
N PHE A 39 2.34 12.98 5.23
CA PHE A 39 2.94 11.84 4.53
C PHE A 39 2.33 11.73 3.14
N ARG A 40 3.14 11.89 2.09
CA ARG A 40 2.71 11.84 0.69
C ARG A 40 2.98 10.46 0.11
N LEU A 41 1.89 9.71 -0.13
CA LEU A 41 1.94 8.36 -0.70
C LEU A 41 1.52 8.38 -2.17
N GLY A 42 2.46 8.07 -3.06
CA GLY A 42 2.16 7.82 -4.47
C GLY A 42 1.41 6.50 -4.65
N VAL A 43 0.46 6.47 -5.57
CA VAL A 43 -0.34 5.27 -5.84
C VAL A 43 -0.57 5.12 -7.34
N VAL A 44 -0.07 4.03 -7.92
CA VAL A 44 -0.38 3.67 -9.32
C VAL A 44 -1.83 3.21 -9.45
N PRO A 45 -2.47 3.39 -10.62
CA PRO A 45 -3.85 2.97 -10.85
C PRO A 45 -4.07 1.50 -10.49
N GLY A 46 -5.18 1.23 -9.82
CA GLY A 46 -5.57 -0.11 -9.38
C GLY A 46 -4.98 -0.56 -8.05
N ALA A 47 -3.85 -0.02 -7.58
CA ALA A 47 -3.35 -0.34 -6.26
C ALA A 47 -4.30 0.17 -5.15
N THR A 48 -4.54 -0.66 -4.12
CA THR A 48 -5.55 -0.38 -3.08
C THR A 48 -4.94 -0.31 -1.69
N PRO A 49 -4.41 0.83 -1.26
CA PRO A 49 -3.73 0.99 0.03
C PRO A 49 -4.68 1.10 1.25
N GLY A 50 -6.00 0.96 1.09
CA GLY A 50 -7.00 1.29 2.11
C GLY A 50 -6.69 0.77 3.50
N LYS A 51 -6.36 -0.52 3.67
CA LYS A 51 -6.00 -1.12 4.96
C LYS A 51 -4.77 -0.48 5.61
N TRP A 52 -3.77 -0.10 4.82
CA TRP A 52 -2.56 0.55 5.31
C TRP A 52 -2.82 2.00 5.70
N ILE A 53 -3.69 2.70 4.96
CA ILE A 53 -4.14 4.05 5.30
C ILE A 53 -4.90 4.06 6.62
N ASP A 54 -5.81 3.11 6.84
CA ASP A 54 -6.56 3.00 8.09
C ASP A 54 -5.63 2.71 9.27
N ALA A 55 -4.66 1.81 9.09
CA ALA A 55 -3.64 1.53 10.10
C ALA A 55 -2.73 2.76 10.36
N TRP A 56 -2.39 3.53 9.32
CA TRP A 56 -1.65 4.78 9.46
C TRP A 56 -2.41 5.80 10.30
N LYS A 57 -3.66 6.07 9.96
CA LYS A 57 -4.51 7.02 10.72
C LYS A 57 -4.63 6.67 12.19
N GLN A 58 -4.66 5.37 12.52
CA GLN A 58 -4.69 4.91 13.92
C GLN A 58 -3.34 5.09 14.63
N ARG A 59 -2.23 4.87 13.92
CA ARG A 59 -0.88 4.89 14.49
C ARG A 59 -0.27 6.28 14.52
N MET A 60 -0.57 7.11 13.51
CA MET A 60 -0.01 8.44 13.26
C MET A 60 -1.13 9.49 13.11
N PRO A 61 -1.99 9.69 14.13
CA PRO A 61 -3.16 10.57 14.04
C PRO A 61 -2.79 12.03 13.78
N HIS A 62 -1.55 12.43 14.10
CA HIS A 62 -1.06 13.80 13.93
C HIS A 62 -0.34 14.04 12.59
N VAL A 63 -0.17 12.99 11.78
CA VAL A 63 0.46 13.07 10.45
C VAL A 63 -0.56 12.67 9.40
N PRO A 64 -1.25 13.62 8.76
CA PRO A 64 -2.15 13.33 7.65
C PRO A 64 -1.44 12.55 6.54
N ILE A 65 -2.17 11.66 5.86
CA ILE A 65 -1.69 10.99 4.65
C ILE A 65 -2.40 11.59 3.44
N GLU A 66 -1.60 12.01 2.46
CA GLU A 66 -2.05 12.49 1.16
C GLU A 66 -1.77 11.43 0.10
N LEU A 67 -2.78 11.10 -0.69
CA LEU A 67 -2.63 10.17 -1.82
C LEU A 67 -2.39 10.96 -3.10
N VAL A 68 -1.32 10.62 -3.78
CA VAL A 68 -0.94 11.21 -5.07
C VAL A 68 -1.04 10.13 -6.13
N THR A 69 -1.98 10.26 -7.06
CA THR A 69 -2.05 9.33 -8.21
C THR A 69 -0.83 9.56 -9.11
N ILE A 70 -0.16 8.48 -9.47
CA ILE A 70 1.01 8.50 -10.36
C ILE A 70 0.79 7.50 -11.50
N GLU A 71 1.14 7.90 -12.71
CA GLU A 71 1.08 7.00 -13.87
C GLU A 71 2.23 5.97 -13.80
N VAL A 72 1.98 4.77 -14.32
CA VAL A 72 3.00 3.69 -14.33
C VAL A 72 4.24 4.13 -15.09
N ALA A 73 4.08 4.87 -16.20
CA ALA A 73 5.19 5.36 -17.00
C ALA A 73 6.08 6.36 -16.23
N ASP A 74 5.48 7.15 -15.34
CA ASP A 74 6.16 8.26 -14.64
C ASP A 74 6.56 7.87 -13.20
N GLN A 75 6.22 6.64 -12.75
CA GLN A 75 6.38 6.22 -11.35
C GLN A 75 7.79 6.40 -10.80
N ARG A 76 8.84 6.23 -11.63
CA ARG A 76 10.23 6.39 -11.22
C ARG A 76 10.54 7.84 -10.82
N ASP A 77 10.15 8.78 -11.66
CA ASP A 77 10.45 10.19 -11.47
C ASP A 77 9.57 10.78 -10.36
N ALA A 78 8.30 10.35 -10.29
CA ALA A 78 7.35 10.80 -9.29
C ALA A 78 7.78 10.47 -7.84
N ILE A 79 8.52 9.37 -7.61
CA ILE A 79 9.03 9.00 -6.28
C ILE A 79 9.93 10.10 -5.69
N GLY A 80 10.59 10.92 -6.54
CA GLY A 80 11.46 12.00 -6.10
C GLY A 80 10.79 13.00 -5.13
N ASP A 81 9.51 13.25 -5.31
CA ASP A 81 8.71 14.23 -4.58
C ASP A 81 7.77 13.61 -3.53
N LEU A 82 7.89 12.32 -3.26
CA LEU A 82 7.01 11.55 -2.39
C LEU A 82 7.79 10.92 -1.23
N ASP A 83 7.11 10.65 -0.12
CA ASP A 83 7.69 9.91 0.99
C ASP A 83 7.83 8.42 0.63
N ALA A 84 6.82 7.85 -0.02
CA ALA A 84 6.83 6.51 -0.57
C ALA A 84 5.81 6.39 -1.70
N ALA A 85 5.90 5.31 -2.50
CA ALA A 85 4.95 5.05 -3.55
C ALA A 85 4.62 3.55 -3.67
N LEU A 86 3.36 3.24 -3.95
CA LEU A 86 2.96 1.93 -4.49
C LEU A 86 3.19 1.97 -5.99
N VAL A 87 4.03 1.06 -6.47
CA VAL A 87 4.53 1.02 -7.85
C VAL A 87 4.31 -0.36 -8.46
N ARG A 88 4.44 -0.47 -9.78
CA ARG A 88 4.45 -1.73 -10.49
C ARG A 88 5.87 -2.10 -10.92
N LEU A 89 6.22 -3.35 -10.74
CA LEU A 89 7.50 -3.89 -11.22
C LEU A 89 7.38 -4.34 -12.70
N PRO A 90 8.48 -4.31 -13.46
CA PRO A 90 9.83 -4.01 -13.03
C PRO A 90 10.09 -2.50 -12.83
N LEU A 91 10.73 -2.16 -11.74
CA LEU A 91 11.28 -0.83 -11.46
C LEU A 91 12.70 -1.03 -10.95
N SER A 92 13.69 -0.64 -11.75
CA SER A 92 15.11 -0.78 -11.41
C SER A 92 15.74 0.59 -11.19
N ASP A 93 16.11 0.86 -9.93
CA ASP A 93 16.85 2.05 -9.55
C ASP A 93 17.65 1.76 -8.27
N GLU A 94 18.97 1.93 -8.31
CA GLU A 94 19.87 1.68 -7.18
C GLU A 94 19.64 2.65 -6.01
N ASN A 95 19.02 3.81 -6.28
CA ASN A 95 18.70 4.82 -5.27
C ASN A 95 17.39 4.54 -4.54
N LEU A 96 16.65 3.50 -4.91
CA LEU A 96 15.40 3.14 -4.27
C LEU A 96 15.54 1.93 -3.34
N HIS A 97 14.76 1.94 -2.27
CA HIS A 97 14.36 0.74 -1.57
C HIS A 97 13.05 0.25 -2.19
N ILE A 98 12.96 -1.05 -2.45
CA ILE A 98 11.77 -1.68 -3.03
C ILE A 98 11.39 -2.90 -2.20
N ILE A 99 10.11 -3.00 -1.84
CA ILE A 99 9.54 -4.16 -1.13
C ILE A 99 8.38 -4.68 -1.96
N THR A 100 8.50 -5.89 -2.48
CA THR A 100 7.41 -6.60 -3.14
C THR A 100 6.27 -6.86 -2.16
N LEU A 101 5.03 -6.58 -2.57
CA LEU A 101 3.84 -6.69 -1.74
C LEU A 101 2.96 -7.87 -2.17
N TYR A 102 2.55 -7.88 -3.42
CA TYR A 102 1.69 -8.93 -3.98
C TYR A 102 1.73 -8.93 -5.52
N ASP A 103 1.35 -10.07 -6.09
CA ASP A 103 1.17 -10.23 -7.52
C ASP A 103 -0.31 -10.15 -7.87
N GLU A 104 -0.62 -9.48 -8.96
CA GLU A 104 -1.97 -9.38 -9.53
C GLU A 104 -2.11 -10.32 -10.72
N VAL A 105 -3.20 -11.04 -10.73
CA VAL A 105 -3.54 -11.98 -11.81
C VAL A 105 -3.93 -11.17 -13.06
N PRO A 106 -3.40 -11.50 -14.26
CA PRO A 106 -3.87 -10.93 -15.50
C PRO A 106 -5.27 -11.45 -15.82
N VAL A 107 -6.12 -10.60 -16.38
CA VAL A 107 -7.46 -10.96 -16.81
C VAL A 107 -7.71 -10.47 -18.23
N VAL A 108 -8.41 -11.27 -19.00
CA VAL A 108 -8.97 -10.90 -20.28
C VAL A 108 -10.32 -10.22 -20.06
N VAL A 109 -10.45 -8.96 -20.47
CA VAL A 109 -11.72 -8.22 -20.44
C VAL A 109 -12.33 -8.24 -21.82
N ALA A 110 -13.58 -8.66 -21.90
CA ALA A 110 -14.34 -8.80 -23.14
C ALA A 110 -15.79 -8.33 -22.98
N SER A 111 -16.51 -8.12 -24.08
CA SER A 111 -17.95 -7.88 -24.05
C SER A 111 -18.69 -8.96 -23.27
N ILE A 112 -19.76 -8.61 -22.57
CA ILE A 112 -20.61 -9.59 -21.86
C ILE A 112 -21.19 -10.67 -22.83
N GLU A 113 -21.28 -10.37 -24.11
CA GLU A 113 -21.73 -11.28 -25.16
C GLU A 113 -20.60 -12.18 -25.73
N SER A 114 -19.37 -12.00 -25.28
CA SER A 114 -18.22 -12.75 -25.81
C SER A 114 -18.28 -14.23 -25.39
N HIS A 115 -17.96 -15.12 -26.34
CA HIS A 115 -17.83 -16.55 -26.10
C HIS A 115 -16.72 -16.89 -25.08
N LEU A 116 -15.70 -16.04 -24.97
CA LEU A 116 -14.60 -16.22 -24.00
C LEU A 116 -15.10 -16.24 -22.55
N LEU A 117 -16.24 -15.61 -22.27
CA LEU A 117 -16.83 -15.60 -20.93
C LEU A 117 -17.54 -16.91 -20.54
N ALA A 118 -17.67 -17.86 -21.46
CA ALA A 118 -18.23 -19.18 -21.19
C ALA A 118 -17.28 -20.09 -20.40
N ALA A 119 -15.96 -19.84 -20.46
CA ALA A 119 -14.96 -20.55 -19.67
C ALA A 119 -14.79 -19.91 -18.27
N ASP A 120 -14.25 -20.66 -17.31
CA ASP A 120 -13.91 -20.15 -15.98
C ASP A 120 -12.58 -19.41 -15.98
N ASP A 121 -11.61 -19.89 -16.77
CA ASP A 121 -10.31 -19.31 -17.04
C ASP A 121 -9.96 -19.45 -18.52
N LEU A 122 -8.95 -18.71 -18.97
CA LEU A 122 -8.46 -18.70 -20.33
C LEU A 122 -6.94 -18.92 -20.33
N THR A 123 -6.46 -19.44 -21.46
CA THR A 123 -5.02 -19.48 -21.79
C THR A 123 -4.72 -18.56 -22.97
N VAL A 124 -3.47 -18.23 -23.20
CA VAL A 124 -3.03 -17.45 -24.36
C VAL A 124 -3.49 -18.11 -25.68
N ALA A 125 -3.55 -19.45 -25.74
CA ALA A 125 -4.00 -20.18 -26.92
C ALA A 125 -5.49 -19.95 -27.24
N ASP A 126 -6.33 -19.70 -26.24
CA ASP A 126 -7.77 -19.44 -26.41
C ASP A 126 -8.03 -18.07 -27.04
N LEU A 127 -7.03 -17.19 -27.09
CA LEU A 127 -7.12 -15.84 -27.64
C LEU A 127 -6.74 -15.78 -29.14
N SER A 128 -6.46 -16.92 -29.76
CA SER A 128 -6.16 -16.98 -31.19
C SER A 128 -7.34 -16.51 -32.03
N GLY A 129 -7.08 -15.56 -32.93
CA GLY A 129 -8.12 -14.94 -33.78
C GLY A 129 -8.81 -13.73 -33.15
N GLU A 130 -8.62 -13.47 -31.87
CA GLU A 130 -9.16 -12.29 -31.22
C GLU A 130 -8.40 -11.00 -31.60
N ILE A 131 -9.11 -9.89 -31.65
CA ILE A 131 -8.48 -8.57 -31.75
C ILE A 131 -8.02 -8.17 -30.36
N VAL A 132 -6.70 -8.15 -30.13
CA VAL A 132 -6.10 -7.85 -28.83
C VAL A 132 -5.61 -6.40 -28.82
N MET A 133 -6.25 -5.59 -27.96
CA MET A 133 -5.87 -4.19 -27.74
C MET A 133 -4.75 -4.12 -26.72
N VAL A 134 -3.61 -3.51 -27.08
CA VAL A 134 -2.51 -3.20 -26.15
C VAL A 134 -2.66 -1.75 -25.71
N PRO A 135 -2.92 -1.50 -24.41
CA PRO A 135 -3.10 -0.14 -23.92
C PRO A 135 -1.81 0.69 -23.95
N THR A 136 -1.95 2.03 -24.04
CA THR A 136 -0.82 2.97 -23.94
C THR A 136 -0.21 3.02 -22.55
N ASP A 137 -1.02 2.74 -21.52
CA ASP A 137 -0.70 2.68 -20.09
C ASP A 137 -0.67 1.22 -19.59
N ASP A 138 -0.16 0.30 -20.43
CA ASP A 138 -0.07 -1.12 -20.13
C ASP A 138 0.76 -1.37 -18.86
N ALA A 139 0.22 -2.21 -17.98
CA ALA A 139 0.82 -2.57 -16.70
C ALA A 139 1.35 -4.02 -16.65
N LEU A 140 1.22 -4.79 -17.75
CA LEU A 140 1.64 -6.19 -17.85
C LEU A 140 2.90 -6.36 -18.70
N GLY A 141 3.16 -5.42 -19.61
CA GLY A 141 4.20 -5.54 -20.62
C GLY A 141 3.76 -6.43 -21.80
N PRO A 142 4.67 -6.68 -22.75
CA PRO A 142 4.34 -7.40 -23.98
C PRO A 142 3.97 -8.86 -23.70
N ILE A 143 2.85 -9.29 -24.29
CA ILE A 143 2.37 -10.66 -24.24
C ILE A 143 2.40 -11.20 -25.67
N ASP A 144 3.10 -12.30 -25.89
CA ASP A 144 3.06 -13.00 -27.17
C ASP A 144 1.81 -13.90 -27.25
N ILE A 145 0.90 -13.57 -28.18
CA ILE A 145 -0.36 -14.28 -28.38
C ILE A 145 -0.42 -14.80 -29.81
N PRO A 146 -0.08 -16.07 -30.03
CA PRO A 146 -0.08 -16.66 -31.37
C PRO A 146 -1.46 -16.57 -32.03
N GLY A 147 -1.50 -16.00 -33.23
CA GLY A 147 -2.74 -15.84 -33.99
C GLY A 147 -3.63 -14.69 -33.58
N ALA A 148 -3.23 -13.86 -32.61
CA ALA A 148 -3.96 -12.64 -32.29
C ALA A 148 -3.95 -11.65 -33.47
N VAL A 149 -5.03 -10.90 -33.61
CA VAL A 149 -5.20 -9.87 -34.63
C VAL A 149 -4.91 -8.49 -34.01
N ALA A 150 -4.05 -7.70 -34.65
CA ALA A 150 -3.82 -6.34 -34.21
C ALA A 150 -5.02 -5.45 -34.53
N PRO A 151 -5.40 -4.52 -33.64
CA PRO A 151 -6.44 -3.53 -33.93
C PRO A 151 -6.03 -2.62 -35.11
N THR A 152 -7.01 -2.16 -35.91
CA THR A 152 -6.80 -1.25 -37.04
C THR A 152 -6.88 0.22 -36.65
N PHE A 153 -7.02 0.52 -35.37
CA PHE A 153 -7.11 1.85 -34.77
C PHE A 153 -5.91 2.15 -33.86
N ALA A 154 -5.75 3.41 -33.48
CA ALA A 154 -4.66 3.83 -32.61
C ALA A 154 -4.77 3.17 -31.21
N PRO A 155 -3.63 2.92 -30.53
CA PRO A 155 -3.63 2.44 -29.16
C PRO A 155 -4.47 3.33 -28.23
N LEU A 156 -5.20 2.72 -27.31
CA LEU A 156 -6.11 3.36 -26.36
C LEU A 156 -5.53 3.32 -24.95
N SER A 157 -6.03 4.15 -24.04
CA SER A 157 -5.81 3.94 -22.61
C SER A 157 -6.49 2.66 -22.14
N VAL A 158 -6.10 2.11 -20.97
CA VAL A 158 -6.80 0.97 -20.34
C VAL A 158 -8.31 1.25 -20.22
N ALA A 159 -8.66 2.46 -19.76
CA ALA A 159 -10.07 2.85 -19.60
C ALA A 159 -10.83 2.80 -20.94
N ASP A 160 -10.27 3.38 -22.00
CA ASP A 160 -10.91 3.43 -23.33
C ASP A 160 -10.90 2.05 -24.01
N ALA A 161 -9.86 1.24 -23.79
CA ALA A 161 -9.81 -0.13 -24.30
C ALA A 161 -10.91 -1.00 -23.67
N ILE A 162 -11.19 -0.84 -22.36
CA ILE A 162 -12.31 -1.53 -21.69
C ILE A 162 -13.66 -1.05 -22.23
N VAL A 163 -13.81 0.26 -22.49
CA VAL A 163 -15.02 0.80 -23.17
C VAL A 163 -15.18 0.20 -24.56
N THR A 164 -14.08 0.08 -25.31
CA THR A 164 -14.10 -0.50 -26.67
C THR A 164 -14.40 -2.01 -26.63
N ALA A 165 -13.85 -2.74 -25.65
CA ALA A 165 -14.16 -4.15 -25.46
C ALA A 165 -15.66 -4.41 -25.23
N ALA A 166 -16.38 -3.49 -24.59
CA ALA A 166 -17.81 -3.58 -24.38
C ALA A 166 -18.63 -3.63 -25.70
N THR A 167 -18.09 -3.06 -26.77
CA THR A 167 -18.74 -3.08 -28.10
C THR A 167 -18.55 -4.39 -28.87
N GLY A 168 -17.73 -5.31 -28.34
CA GLY A 168 -17.36 -6.56 -29.03
C GLY A 168 -16.32 -6.38 -30.14
N THR A 169 -15.68 -5.18 -30.24
CA THR A 169 -14.67 -4.91 -31.27
C THR A 169 -13.36 -5.67 -31.02
N GLY A 170 -13.07 -6.03 -29.75
CA GLY A 170 -11.86 -6.76 -29.37
C GLY A 170 -11.82 -6.98 -27.85
N ILE A 171 -10.67 -7.49 -27.40
CA ILE A 171 -10.40 -7.76 -25.99
C ILE A 171 -9.22 -6.94 -25.51
N VAL A 172 -9.11 -6.76 -24.19
CA VAL A 172 -7.92 -6.17 -23.53
C VAL A 172 -7.50 -7.04 -22.36
N ILE A 173 -6.18 -7.20 -22.18
CA ILE A 173 -5.61 -7.95 -21.05
C ILE A 173 -5.03 -6.94 -20.09
N VAL A 174 -5.47 -7.00 -18.83
CA VAL A 174 -5.08 -6.05 -17.78
C VAL A 174 -4.93 -6.77 -16.42
N PRO A 175 -4.21 -6.21 -15.46
CA PRO A 175 -4.28 -6.70 -14.09
C PRO A 175 -5.73 -6.64 -13.55
N MET A 176 -6.10 -7.61 -12.71
CA MET A 176 -7.44 -7.72 -12.11
C MET A 176 -7.90 -6.41 -11.46
N SER A 177 -7.00 -5.68 -10.83
CA SER A 177 -7.32 -4.41 -10.17
C SER A 177 -7.79 -3.34 -11.14
N LEU A 178 -7.21 -3.28 -12.35
CA LEU A 178 -7.60 -2.33 -13.38
C LEU A 178 -8.95 -2.71 -14.01
N ALA A 179 -9.22 -4.00 -14.21
CA ALA A 179 -10.54 -4.46 -14.62
C ALA A 179 -11.64 -4.09 -13.61
N ARG A 180 -11.31 -4.13 -12.31
CA ARG A 180 -12.22 -3.70 -11.23
C ARG A 180 -12.36 -2.18 -11.15
N LEU A 181 -11.27 -1.43 -11.34
CA LEU A 181 -11.26 0.04 -11.34
C LEU A 181 -12.16 0.60 -12.43
N HIS A 182 -12.12 0.00 -13.63
CA HIS A 182 -12.93 0.38 -14.80
C HIS A 182 -14.14 -0.53 -15.01
N HIS A 183 -14.69 -1.06 -13.91
CA HIS A 183 -15.85 -1.96 -13.98
C HIS A 183 -17.02 -1.36 -14.72
N ARG A 184 -17.62 -2.17 -15.65
CA ARG A 184 -18.81 -1.85 -16.43
C ARG A 184 -19.75 -3.04 -16.42
N LYS A 185 -21.04 -2.78 -16.65
CA LYS A 185 -22.06 -3.85 -16.71
C LYS A 185 -22.07 -4.61 -18.03
N ASP A 186 -21.51 -4.00 -19.08
CA ASP A 186 -21.48 -4.51 -20.46
C ASP A 186 -20.16 -5.23 -20.80
N VAL A 187 -19.26 -5.41 -19.83
CA VAL A 187 -18.06 -6.26 -19.94
C VAL A 187 -18.00 -7.30 -18.83
N GLY A 188 -17.37 -8.43 -19.16
CA GLY A 188 -16.94 -9.43 -18.18
C GLY A 188 -15.45 -9.63 -18.26
N HIS A 189 -14.89 -10.40 -17.32
CA HIS A 189 -13.49 -10.76 -17.36
C HIS A 189 -13.27 -12.21 -16.92
N ARG A 190 -12.16 -12.83 -17.42
CA ARG A 190 -11.68 -14.15 -17.03
C ARG A 190 -10.20 -14.10 -16.74
N PRO A 191 -9.72 -14.85 -15.74
CA PRO A 191 -8.28 -15.00 -15.52
C PRO A 191 -7.58 -15.55 -16.77
N LEU A 192 -6.38 -15.04 -17.06
CA LEU A 192 -5.49 -15.59 -18.06
C LEU A 192 -4.43 -16.44 -17.33
N ALA A 193 -4.61 -17.75 -17.34
CA ALA A 193 -3.88 -18.69 -16.48
C ALA A 193 -2.37 -18.74 -16.73
N ASP A 194 -1.94 -18.56 -17.99
CA ASP A 194 -0.56 -18.56 -18.44
C ASP A 194 -0.03 -17.17 -18.82
N GLY A 195 -0.79 -16.11 -18.47
CA GLY A 195 -0.39 -14.74 -18.70
C GLY A 195 0.63 -14.22 -17.65
N PRO A 196 1.32 -13.08 -17.95
CA PRO A 196 2.26 -12.48 -17.03
C PRO A 196 1.52 -11.83 -15.85
N THR A 197 2.04 -12.00 -14.64
CA THR A 197 1.55 -11.32 -13.46
C THR A 197 2.07 -9.88 -13.38
N SER A 198 1.31 -8.97 -12.76
CA SER A 198 1.77 -7.63 -12.43
C SER A 198 2.08 -7.52 -10.94
N THR A 199 3.33 -7.32 -10.61
CA THR A 199 3.77 -7.23 -9.21
C THR A 199 3.65 -5.80 -8.69
N VAL A 200 2.91 -5.61 -7.61
CA VAL A 200 2.84 -4.34 -6.88
C VAL A 200 3.89 -4.34 -5.76
N ALA A 201 4.60 -3.23 -5.63
CA ALA A 201 5.65 -3.03 -4.65
C ALA A 201 5.51 -1.67 -3.95
N LEU A 202 6.08 -1.54 -2.75
CA LEU A 202 6.31 -0.26 -2.10
C LEU A 202 7.75 0.18 -2.41
N ALA A 203 7.91 1.40 -2.91
CA ALA A 203 9.20 2.00 -3.21
C ALA A 203 9.36 3.36 -2.53
N TRP A 204 10.61 3.68 -2.12
CA TRP A 204 10.98 5.00 -1.58
C TRP A 204 12.47 5.25 -1.77
N ARG A 205 12.88 6.50 -1.71
CA ARG A 205 14.30 6.87 -1.85
C ARG A 205 15.11 6.39 -0.66
N ARG A 206 16.32 5.86 -0.94
CA ARG A 206 17.27 5.40 0.11
C ARG A 206 17.75 6.53 1.01
N ASP A 207 17.98 7.70 0.43
CA ASP A 207 18.44 8.91 1.13
C ASP A 207 17.31 9.64 1.87
N HIS A 208 16.06 9.19 1.73
CA HIS A 208 14.88 9.78 2.37
C HIS A 208 14.11 8.75 3.23
N THR A 209 14.84 7.88 3.93
CA THR A 209 14.23 6.94 4.90
C THR A 209 13.98 7.65 6.22
N THR A 210 12.89 8.42 6.29
CA THR A 210 12.45 9.14 7.50
C THR A 210 11.78 8.21 8.51
N PRO A 211 11.60 8.61 9.80
CA PRO A 211 10.84 7.84 10.77
C PRO A 211 9.40 7.54 10.33
N ASP A 212 8.79 8.45 9.56
CA ASP A 212 7.45 8.26 9.00
C ASP A 212 7.45 7.16 7.93
N VAL A 213 8.44 7.17 7.04
CA VAL A 213 8.64 6.08 6.05
C VAL A 213 8.86 4.74 6.74
N GLU A 214 9.71 4.68 7.77
CA GLU A 214 9.94 3.44 8.54
C GLU A 214 8.65 2.94 9.21
N THR A 215 7.84 3.86 9.73
CA THR A 215 6.54 3.55 10.33
C THR A 215 5.59 2.96 9.28
N PHE A 216 5.51 3.58 8.09
CA PHE A 216 4.66 3.08 7.00
C PHE A 216 5.12 1.70 6.50
N VAL A 217 6.43 1.52 6.32
CA VAL A 217 7.03 0.20 6.00
C VAL A 217 6.67 -0.84 7.05
N GLY A 218 6.70 -0.48 8.33
CA GLY A 218 6.27 -1.35 9.43
C GLY A 218 4.80 -1.76 9.33
N ILE A 219 3.92 -0.82 8.97
CA ILE A 219 2.48 -1.07 8.76
C ILE A 219 2.27 -2.03 7.59
N VAL A 220 2.91 -1.76 6.45
CA VAL A 220 2.80 -2.58 5.24
C VAL A 220 3.29 -4.02 5.48
N ARG A 221 4.34 -4.20 6.28
CA ARG A 221 4.86 -5.51 6.68
C ARG A 221 4.04 -6.20 7.78
N GLY A 222 2.94 -5.61 8.23
CA GLY A 222 2.08 -6.17 9.26
C GLY A 222 2.69 -6.15 10.67
N ARG A 223 3.70 -5.30 10.93
CA ARG A 223 4.27 -5.14 12.27
C ARG A 223 3.29 -4.39 13.18
N THR A 224 2.87 -5.02 14.25
CA THR A 224 2.09 -4.36 15.30
C THR A 224 3.00 -3.47 16.15
N SER A 225 2.41 -2.48 16.86
CA SER A 225 3.13 -1.58 17.77
C SER A 225 3.95 -2.30 18.86
N ASN A 226 3.65 -3.59 19.12
CA ASN A 226 4.32 -4.40 20.14
C ASN A 226 5.50 -5.23 19.61
N SER A 227 5.81 -5.21 18.32
CA SER A 227 6.93 -5.99 17.74
C SER A 227 8.26 -5.21 17.65
N SER A 228 8.34 -4.03 18.26
CA SER A 228 9.55 -3.20 18.35
C SER A 228 10.21 -3.32 19.74
N ARG A 229 10.55 -4.55 20.15
CA ARG A 229 11.41 -4.80 21.31
C ARG A 229 12.57 -5.69 20.92
#